data_a507ffe15924e29e692d428cace10d40
#
_entry.id   a507ffe15924e29e692d428cace10d40
#
_cell.length_a   1.000
_cell.length_b   1.000
_cell.length_c   1.000
_cell.angle_alpha   90.00
_cell.angle_beta   90.00
_cell.angle_gamma   90.00
#
_symmetry.space_group_name_H-M   'P 1'
#
loop_
_entity.id
_entity.type
_entity.pdbx_description
1 polymer ?
#
loop_
_entity_poly.entity_id
_entity_poly.type
_entity_poly.pdbx_seq_one_letter_code
_entity_poly.pdbx_strand_id
1 'polypeptide(L)'
;MASSFWNGEFYFNNVYSETFNVVIVDFDSSDKLKQIGSTINIELNEENTLNGKKSYIEGTRTSENIVLQLMKKDGDIWSDGDIINVYNWLFQKDFKKFQTVDYSSGYNLCYYLKAVSFSKFLTPDFRGYLEVEFMSYAPYCYSIPTNRLNLKASGQSGV
;
A
#
# COMPACT_ATOMS: atom_id res chain seq x y z
N MET A 1 -8.18 10.52 -16.25
CA MET A 1 -8.56 9.30 -15.55
C MET A 1 -7.54 9.03 -14.46
N ALA A 2 -8.02 8.89 -13.24
CA ALA A 2 -7.15 8.46 -12.17
C ALA A 2 -6.52 7.12 -12.53
N SER A 3 -5.23 6.97 -12.25
CA SER A 3 -4.59 5.68 -12.41
C SER A 3 -5.31 4.66 -11.54
N SER A 4 -5.44 3.46 -12.01
CA SER A 4 -6.09 2.33 -11.35
C SER A 4 -5.62 2.06 -9.92
N PHE A 5 -4.48 2.58 -9.53
CA PHE A 5 -3.89 2.39 -8.21
C PHE A 5 -4.55 3.26 -7.12
N TRP A 6 -5.19 4.39 -7.48
CA TRP A 6 -5.70 5.38 -6.53
C TRP A 6 -7.19 5.71 -6.78
N ASN A 7 -8.03 4.71 -6.76
CA ASN A 7 -9.47 4.89 -6.94
C ASN A 7 -10.21 5.41 -5.70
N GLY A 8 -9.50 5.69 -4.65
CA GLY A 8 -10.04 6.24 -3.41
C GLY A 8 -10.42 5.23 -2.36
N GLU A 9 -10.82 4.04 -2.74
CA GLU A 9 -11.26 2.99 -1.81
C GLU A 9 -10.17 1.92 -1.61
N PHE A 10 -10.10 1.36 -0.41
CA PHE A 10 -9.08 0.37 -0.07
C PHE A 10 -9.51 -0.55 1.06
N TYR A 11 -8.81 -1.67 1.18
CA TYR A 11 -8.88 -2.56 2.32
C TYR A 11 -7.58 -2.48 3.11
N PHE A 12 -7.68 -2.40 4.41
CA PHE A 12 -6.56 -2.54 5.31
C PHE A 12 -6.91 -3.52 6.43
N ASN A 13 -6.08 -4.53 6.63
CA ASN A 13 -6.32 -5.61 7.59
C ASN A 13 -7.70 -6.27 7.40
N ASN A 14 -8.10 -6.49 6.14
CA ASN A 14 -9.40 -7.04 5.73
C ASN A 14 -10.62 -6.18 6.08
N VAL A 15 -10.43 -4.94 6.48
CA VAL A 15 -11.51 -4.00 6.76
C VAL A 15 -11.57 -2.97 5.62
N TYR A 16 -12.76 -2.78 5.08
CA TYR A 16 -13.01 -1.87 3.99
C TYR A 16 -13.06 -0.41 4.46
N SER A 17 -12.44 0.50 3.72
CA SER A 17 -12.33 1.91 4.08
C SER A 17 -13.69 2.60 4.24
N GLU A 18 -14.70 2.14 3.52
CA GLU A 18 -16.05 2.65 3.62
C GLU A 18 -16.69 2.41 5.01
N THR A 19 -16.23 1.40 5.76
CA THR A 19 -16.65 1.17 7.16
C THR A 19 -16.40 2.40 8.04
N PHE A 20 -15.36 3.17 7.73
CA PHE A 20 -15.01 4.42 8.42
C PHE A 20 -15.37 5.66 7.61
N ASN A 21 -16.07 5.49 6.49
CA ASN A 21 -16.42 6.57 5.56
C ASN A 21 -15.20 7.38 5.08
N VAL A 22 -14.11 6.69 4.74
CA VAL A 22 -12.81 7.26 4.40
C VAL A 22 -12.37 6.83 3.01
N VAL A 23 -11.80 7.76 2.27
CA VAL A 23 -11.23 7.53 0.94
C VAL A 23 -9.83 8.13 0.86
N ILE A 24 -9.00 7.56 -0.01
CA ILE A 24 -7.71 8.12 -0.36
C ILE A 24 -7.93 9.28 -1.32
N VAL A 25 -7.28 10.39 -1.05
CA VAL A 25 -7.27 11.57 -1.92
C VAL A 25 -5.83 11.99 -2.20
N ASP A 26 -5.64 12.76 -3.26
CA ASP A 26 -4.35 13.34 -3.60
C ASP A 26 -4.53 14.83 -3.85
N PHE A 27 -4.08 15.63 -2.90
CA PHE A 27 -4.14 17.09 -3.01
C PHE A 27 -2.95 17.71 -3.73
N ASP A 28 -1.88 16.95 -3.90
CA ASP A 28 -0.64 17.43 -4.53
C ASP A 28 -0.61 17.21 -6.05
N SER A 29 -1.62 16.58 -6.58
CA SER A 29 -1.62 16.06 -7.96
C SER A 29 -2.09 17.02 -9.03
N SER A 30 -1.82 18.29 -8.92
CA SER A 30 -1.88 19.09 -10.13
C SER A 30 -0.75 18.66 -11.08
N ASP A 31 -0.94 17.64 -11.87
CA ASP A 31 -0.04 17.19 -12.96
C ASP A 31 1.31 16.57 -12.56
N LYS A 32 1.56 16.26 -11.31
CA LYS A 32 2.78 15.55 -10.91
C LYS A 32 2.54 14.05 -10.81
N LEU A 33 3.32 13.30 -11.55
CA LEU A 33 3.39 11.85 -11.39
C LEU A 33 3.91 11.53 -9.99
N LYS A 34 3.12 10.80 -9.22
CA LYS A 34 3.56 10.31 -7.91
C LYS A 34 4.50 9.14 -8.13
N GLN A 35 5.73 9.28 -7.70
CA GLN A 35 6.70 8.18 -7.80
C GLN A 35 6.38 7.14 -6.74
N ILE A 36 6.03 5.96 -7.20
CA ILE A 36 5.91 4.77 -6.36
C ILE A 36 6.91 3.77 -6.92
N GLY A 37 7.88 3.39 -6.09
CA GLY A 37 8.91 2.49 -6.57
C GLY A 37 9.80 1.97 -5.46
N SER A 38 10.74 1.16 -5.87
CA SER A 38 11.82 0.64 -5.03
C SER A 38 13.16 1.08 -5.57
N THR A 39 14.07 1.42 -4.69
CA THR A 39 15.46 1.73 -5.04
C THR A 39 16.29 0.45 -4.92
N ILE A 40 17.16 0.22 -5.90
CA ILE A 40 18.15 -0.86 -5.86
C ILE A 40 19.50 -0.22 -5.59
N ASN A 41 20.07 -0.52 -4.43
CA ASN A 41 21.44 -0.16 -4.12
C ASN A 41 22.35 -1.31 -4.56
N ILE A 42 23.29 -1.01 -5.43
CA ILE A 42 24.25 -1.99 -5.95
C ILE A 42 25.62 -1.62 -5.42
N GLU A 43 26.23 -2.56 -4.72
CA GLU A 43 27.61 -2.47 -4.27
C GLU A 43 28.45 -3.48 -5.05
N LEU A 44 29.58 -3.01 -5.56
CA LEU A 44 30.57 -3.85 -6.22
C LEU A 44 31.62 -4.25 -5.19
N ASN A 45 31.65 -5.52 -4.84
CA ASN A 45 32.69 -6.07 -3.98
C ASN A 45 33.77 -6.73 -4.85
N GLU A 46 35.03 -6.37 -4.59
CA GLU A 46 36.17 -6.94 -5.25
C GLU A 46 36.93 -7.86 -4.30
N GLU A 47 37.14 -9.10 -4.70
CA GLU A 47 37.99 -10.03 -3.99
C GLU A 47 39.30 -10.29 -4.78
N ASN A 48 40.42 -10.20 -4.08
CA ASN A 48 41.70 -10.61 -4.64
C ASN A 48 41.82 -12.13 -4.60
N THR A 49 41.90 -12.74 -5.75
CA THR A 49 42.17 -14.17 -5.87
C THR A 49 43.56 -14.42 -6.43
N LEU A 50 44.08 -15.65 -6.28
CA LEU A 50 45.37 -16.05 -6.84
C LEU A 50 45.50 -15.82 -8.36
N ASN A 51 44.37 -15.77 -9.08
CA ASN A 51 44.31 -15.55 -10.51
C ASN A 51 43.83 -14.18 -10.94
N GLY A 52 43.78 -13.19 -10.03
CA GLY A 52 43.31 -11.85 -10.30
C GLY A 52 42.19 -11.40 -9.38
N LYS A 53 41.58 -10.26 -9.70
CA LYS A 53 40.44 -9.73 -8.98
C LYS A 53 39.14 -10.30 -9.55
N LYS A 54 38.27 -10.77 -8.69
CA LYS A 54 36.87 -11.07 -9.01
C LYS A 54 35.97 -9.99 -8.42
N SER A 55 35.11 -9.44 -9.26
CA SER A 55 34.07 -8.52 -8.85
C SER A 55 32.73 -9.24 -8.84
N TYR A 56 31.97 -9.09 -7.78
CA TYR A 56 30.58 -9.53 -7.71
C TYR A 56 29.69 -8.41 -7.22
N ILE A 57 28.43 -8.47 -7.62
CA ILE A 57 27.43 -7.46 -7.33
C ILE A 57 26.62 -7.90 -6.12
N GLU A 58 26.69 -7.12 -5.05
CA GLU A 58 25.70 -7.18 -3.98
C GLU A 58 24.67 -6.09 -4.20
N GLY A 59 23.40 -6.47 -4.19
CA GLY A 59 22.31 -5.53 -4.37
C GLY A 59 21.25 -5.69 -3.30
N THR A 60 20.86 -4.58 -2.69
CA THR A 60 19.70 -4.52 -1.80
C THR A 60 18.60 -3.68 -2.43
N ARG A 61 17.37 -4.16 -2.34
CA ARG A 61 16.19 -3.41 -2.72
C ARG A 61 15.59 -2.78 -1.47
N THR A 62 15.42 -1.47 -1.48
CA THR A 62 14.70 -0.75 -0.43
C THR A 62 13.39 -0.21 -0.99
N SER A 63 12.33 -0.30 -0.22
CA SER A 63 11.07 0.38 -0.52
C SER A 63 11.07 1.75 0.14
N GLU A 64 10.54 2.73 -0.57
CA GLU A 64 10.21 4.01 0.01
C GLU A 64 8.92 3.90 0.81
N ASN A 65 8.76 4.76 1.83
CA ASN A 65 7.52 4.84 2.56
C ASN A 65 6.40 5.38 1.67
N ILE A 66 5.21 4.86 1.87
CA ILE A 66 4.02 5.28 1.13
C ILE A 66 3.23 6.25 2.00
N VAL A 67 3.02 7.47 1.50
CA VAL A 67 2.22 8.48 2.18
C VAL A 67 0.84 8.52 1.57
N LEU A 68 -0.18 8.30 2.38
CA LEU A 68 -1.58 8.36 1.99
C LEU A 68 -2.27 9.53 2.67
N GLN A 69 -3.03 10.29 1.89
CA GLN A 69 -3.92 11.34 2.38
C GLN A 69 -5.33 10.79 2.41
N LEU A 70 -5.94 10.78 3.58
CA LEU A 70 -7.26 10.21 3.83
C LEU A 70 -8.25 11.31 4.14
N MET A 71 -9.35 11.33 3.42
CA MET A 71 -10.43 12.28 3.61
C MET A 71 -11.74 11.55 3.93
N LYS A 72 -12.65 12.19 4.64
CA LYS A 72 -14.01 11.72 4.75
C LYS A 72 -14.70 11.74 3.38
N LYS A 73 -15.37 10.67 3.04
CA LYS A 73 -16.21 10.60 1.85
C LYS A 73 -17.23 11.73 1.90
N ASP A 74 -17.52 12.35 0.78
CA ASP A 74 -18.44 13.49 0.66
C ASP A 74 -17.99 14.79 1.38
N GLY A 75 -16.74 14.87 1.83
CA GLY A 75 -16.21 16.07 2.47
C GLY A 75 -16.78 16.37 3.84
N ASP A 76 -17.28 15.36 4.54
CA ASP A 76 -17.79 15.46 5.89
C ASP A 76 -16.73 15.93 6.89
N ILE A 77 -17.19 16.41 8.03
CA ILE A 77 -16.32 16.82 9.12
C ILE A 77 -15.73 15.61 9.86
N TRP A 78 -14.53 15.78 10.38
CA TRP A 78 -13.90 14.81 11.25
C TRP A 78 -14.32 15.00 12.70
N SER A 79 -14.98 14.03 13.30
CA SER A 79 -15.15 14.00 14.76
C SER A 79 -13.91 13.38 15.42
N ASP A 80 -13.69 13.69 16.70
CA ASP A 80 -12.60 13.07 17.46
C ASP A 80 -12.75 11.55 17.51
N GLY A 81 -13.98 11.06 17.59
CA GLY A 81 -14.28 9.63 17.54
C GLY A 81 -13.88 8.98 16.22
N ASP A 82 -14.14 9.65 15.09
CA ASP A 82 -13.74 9.16 13.78
C ASP A 82 -12.23 9.06 13.65
N ILE A 83 -11.52 10.10 14.12
CA ILE A 83 -10.04 10.14 14.07
C ILE A 83 -9.45 9.01 14.92
N ILE A 84 -9.97 8.80 16.12
CA ILE A 84 -9.52 7.71 17.00
C ILE A 84 -9.80 6.34 16.37
N ASN A 85 -10.96 6.15 15.77
CA ASN A 85 -11.31 4.89 15.11
C ASN A 85 -10.41 4.59 13.92
N VAL A 86 -10.14 5.58 13.07
CA VAL A 86 -9.22 5.43 11.94
C VAL A 86 -7.80 5.17 12.42
N TYR A 87 -7.35 5.88 13.44
CA TYR A 87 -6.04 5.66 14.04
C TYR A 87 -5.90 4.22 14.57
N ASN A 88 -6.84 3.75 15.37
CA ASN A 88 -6.81 2.40 15.92
C ASN A 88 -6.89 1.32 14.83
N TRP A 89 -7.59 1.60 13.75
CA TRP A 89 -7.66 0.69 12.60
C TRP A 89 -6.33 0.59 11.86
N LEU A 90 -5.67 1.72 11.58
CA LEU A 90 -4.46 1.76 10.75
C LEU A 90 -3.17 1.48 11.53
N PHE A 91 -3.11 1.87 12.81
CA PHE A 91 -1.91 1.66 13.63
C PHE A 91 -1.94 0.29 14.29
N GLN A 92 -1.42 -0.70 13.58
CA GLN A 92 -1.32 -2.07 14.03
C GLN A 92 0.11 -2.39 14.49
N LYS A 93 0.24 -3.36 15.39
CA LYS A 93 1.54 -3.81 15.89
C LYS A 93 2.42 -4.39 14.79
N ASP A 94 1.79 -5.13 13.87
CA ASP A 94 2.47 -5.85 12.80
C ASP A 94 2.08 -5.30 11.43
N PHE A 95 2.81 -5.72 10.39
CA PHE A 95 2.44 -5.45 9.01
C PHE A 95 1.10 -6.10 8.65
N LYS A 96 0.21 -5.33 8.05
CA LYS A 96 -1.11 -5.79 7.65
C LYS A 96 -1.31 -5.64 6.15
N LYS A 97 -2.17 -6.48 5.61
CA LYS A 97 -2.49 -6.46 4.18
C LYS A 97 -3.22 -5.16 3.81
N PHE A 98 -2.70 -4.48 2.82
CA PHE A 98 -3.29 -3.33 2.16
C PHE A 98 -3.62 -3.70 0.72
N GLN A 99 -4.81 -3.38 0.28
CA GLN A 99 -5.29 -3.65 -1.07
C GLN A 99 -6.15 -2.49 -1.54
N THR A 100 -5.83 -1.94 -2.71
CA THR A 100 -6.70 -0.97 -3.37
C THR A 100 -7.85 -1.69 -4.07
N VAL A 101 -8.99 -1.04 -4.14
CA VAL A 101 -10.14 -1.53 -4.91
C VAL A 101 -9.99 -1.02 -6.33
N ASP A 102 -9.57 -1.90 -7.23
CA ASP A 102 -9.49 -1.59 -8.65
C ASP A 102 -10.31 -2.59 -9.44
N TYR A 103 -11.38 -2.10 -10.01
CA TYR A 103 -12.29 -2.90 -10.81
C TYR A 103 -11.83 -3.10 -12.26
N SER A 104 -10.80 -2.37 -12.69
CA SER A 104 -10.41 -2.30 -14.11
C SER A 104 -9.23 -3.19 -14.48
N SER A 105 -8.33 -3.48 -13.55
CA SER A 105 -7.04 -4.12 -13.86
C SER A 105 -7.08 -5.64 -13.95
N GLY A 106 -8.07 -6.29 -13.37
CA GLY A 106 -8.11 -7.76 -13.28
C GLY A 106 -6.98 -8.39 -12.45
N TYR A 107 -6.05 -7.58 -11.92
CA TYR A 107 -4.97 -8.01 -11.06
C TYR A 107 -5.27 -7.67 -9.62
N ASN A 108 -5.41 -8.67 -8.79
CA ASN A 108 -5.56 -8.51 -7.36
C ASN A 108 -4.18 -8.44 -6.71
N LEU A 109 -3.68 -7.22 -6.54
CA LEU A 109 -2.39 -6.96 -5.89
C LEU A 109 -2.60 -6.46 -4.47
N CYS A 110 -1.74 -6.87 -3.57
CA CYS A 110 -1.73 -6.36 -2.21
C CYS A 110 -0.31 -6.05 -1.74
N TYR A 111 -0.24 -5.20 -0.75
CA TYR A 111 0.98 -4.84 -0.03
C TYR A 111 0.82 -5.24 1.43
N TYR A 112 1.93 -5.42 2.13
CA TYR A 112 1.95 -5.54 3.58
C TYR A 112 2.57 -4.28 4.14
N LEU A 113 1.75 -3.47 4.79
CA LEU A 113 2.09 -2.14 5.26
C LEU A 113 1.92 -2.02 6.76
N LYS A 114 2.73 -1.15 7.34
CA LYS A 114 2.64 -0.74 8.74
C LYS A 114 2.67 0.77 8.82
N ALA A 115 1.67 1.37 9.46
CA ALA A 115 1.64 2.80 9.70
C ALA A 115 2.73 3.21 10.69
N VAL A 116 3.48 4.23 10.34
CA VAL A 116 4.63 4.73 11.13
C VAL A 116 4.48 6.19 11.52
N SER A 117 3.67 6.96 10.80
CA SER A 117 3.43 8.37 11.09
C SER A 117 1.98 8.76 10.80
N PHE A 118 1.48 9.70 11.57
CA PHE A 118 0.12 10.19 11.46
C PHE A 118 0.08 11.70 11.71
N SER A 119 -0.47 12.45 10.77
CA SER A 119 -0.62 13.89 10.85
C SER A 119 -2.03 14.32 10.49
N LYS A 120 -2.50 15.39 11.10
CA LYS A 120 -3.82 15.96 10.89
C LYS A 120 -3.68 17.31 10.19
N PHE A 121 -4.33 17.46 9.07
CA PHE A 121 -4.42 18.71 8.32
C PHE A 121 -5.89 19.15 8.27
N LEU A 122 -6.35 19.75 9.36
CA LEU A 122 -7.74 20.11 9.55
C LEU A 122 -7.91 21.63 9.70
N THR A 123 -8.98 22.12 9.12
CA THR A 123 -9.46 23.51 9.35
C THR A 123 -10.11 23.64 10.73
N PRO A 124 -10.35 24.87 11.23
CA PRO A 124 -11.02 25.07 12.53
C PRO A 124 -12.41 24.43 12.65
N ASP A 125 -13.08 24.20 11.53
CA ASP A 125 -14.37 23.50 11.45
C ASP A 125 -14.22 21.96 11.21
N PHE A 126 -13.04 21.42 11.47
CA PHE A 126 -12.72 20.00 11.39
C PHE A 126 -12.90 19.36 10.00
N ARG A 127 -12.72 20.13 8.95
CA ARG A 127 -12.66 19.64 7.59
C ARG A 127 -11.21 19.52 7.13
N GLY A 128 -10.93 18.55 6.30
CA GLY A 128 -9.60 18.35 5.77
C GLY A 128 -9.24 16.87 5.63
N TYR A 129 -7.97 16.58 5.80
CA TYR A 129 -7.45 15.23 5.59
C TYR A 129 -6.49 14.81 6.69
N LEU A 130 -6.36 13.51 6.83
CA LEU A 130 -5.35 12.87 7.64
C LEU A 130 -4.25 12.33 6.73
N GLU A 131 -3.02 12.58 7.09
CA GLU A 131 -1.87 12.02 6.38
C GLU A 131 -1.28 10.88 7.18
N VAL A 132 -1.16 9.73 6.55
CA VAL A 132 -0.61 8.52 7.16
C VAL A 132 0.53 8.02 6.32
N GLU A 133 1.68 7.87 6.94
CA GLU A 133 2.86 7.29 6.32
C GLU A 133 2.95 5.80 6.67
N PHE A 134 3.11 4.98 5.66
CA PHE A 134 3.25 3.54 5.79
C PHE A 134 4.63 3.08 5.35
N MET A 135 5.20 2.20 6.13
CA MET A 135 6.37 1.41 5.75
C MET A 135 5.92 0.12 5.11
N SER A 136 6.51 -0.24 3.98
CA SER A 136 6.26 -1.52 3.32
C SER A 136 7.16 -2.63 3.87
N TYR A 137 6.60 -3.82 4.05
CA TYR A 137 7.37 -5.01 4.43
C TYR A 137 8.42 -5.39 3.38
N ALA A 138 8.08 -5.21 2.12
CA ALA A 138 8.95 -5.56 1.00
C ALA A 138 8.79 -4.54 -0.13
N PRO A 139 9.80 -4.37 -0.99
CA PRO A 139 9.78 -3.42 -2.10
C PRO A 139 8.96 -3.91 -3.30
N TYR A 140 8.03 -4.82 -3.10
CA TYR A 140 7.16 -5.38 -4.14
C TYR A 140 5.77 -5.67 -3.57
N CYS A 141 4.80 -5.77 -4.47
CA CYS A 141 3.45 -6.20 -4.15
C CYS A 141 3.31 -7.72 -4.30
N TYR A 142 2.28 -8.23 -3.69
CA TYR A 142 1.92 -9.65 -3.75
C TYR A 142 0.64 -9.83 -4.56
N SER A 143 0.54 -10.91 -5.34
CA SER A 143 -0.73 -11.32 -5.91
C SER A 143 -1.59 -11.99 -4.84
N ILE A 144 -2.88 -11.70 -4.83
CA ILE A 144 -3.81 -12.39 -3.93
C ILE A 144 -4.00 -13.81 -4.47
N PRO A 145 -3.82 -14.85 -3.64
CA PRO A 145 -4.03 -16.22 -4.07
C PRO A 145 -5.47 -16.42 -4.55
N THR A 146 -5.63 -16.80 -5.79
CA THR A 146 -6.91 -17.27 -6.30
C THR A 146 -7.12 -18.72 -5.88
N ASN A 147 -8.25 -18.97 -5.28
CA ASN A 147 -8.59 -20.32 -4.81
C ASN A 147 -8.86 -21.22 -6.03
N ARG A 148 -7.87 -22.06 -6.40
CA ARG A 148 -7.97 -22.99 -7.52
C ARG A 148 -8.67 -24.31 -7.16
N LEU A 149 -9.40 -24.36 -6.05
CA LEU A 149 -10.11 -25.56 -5.60
C LEU A 149 -11.14 -26.09 -6.63
N ASN A 150 -11.63 -25.24 -7.52
CA ASN A 150 -12.60 -25.66 -8.54
C ASN A 150 -12.01 -26.48 -9.69
N LEU A 151 -10.69 -26.51 -9.85
CA LEU A 151 -10.06 -27.31 -10.89
C LEU A 151 -10.00 -28.82 -10.58
N LYS A 152 -10.12 -29.20 -9.31
CA LYS A 152 -10.16 -30.61 -8.93
C LYS A 152 -11.53 -31.25 -9.08
N ALA A 153 -12.60 -30.45 -9.04
CA ALA A 153 -13.97 -30.97 -9.17
C ALA A 153 -14.34 -31.29 -10.62
N SER A 154 -13.70 -30.63 -11.62
CA SER A 154 -13.97 -30.90 -13.02
C SER A 154 -13.19 -32.10 -13.59
N GLY A 155 -12.22 -32.61 -12.86
CA GLY A 155 -11.41 -33.78 -13.27
C GLY A 155 -11.96 -35.14 -12.80
N GLN A 156 -13.07 -35.15 -12.08
CA GLN A 156 -13.68 -36.38 -11.56
C GLN A 156 -15.00 -36.78 -12.23
N SER A 157 -15.36 -36.19 -13.34
CA SER A 157 -16.47 -36.68 -14.14
C SER A 157 -15.94 -37.70 -15.15
N GLY A 158 -15.92 -38.94 -14.74
CA GLY A 158 -15.60 -39.98 -15.70
C GLY A 158 -15.09 -41.25 -15.10
N VAL A 159 -15.93 -41.89 -14.41
CA VAL A 159 -15.96 -43.35 -14.39
C VAL A 159 -17.41 -43.76 -14.49
#